data_0e15d70e6ba44d8c2e04a9ab1ac69aba
#
_entry.id   0e15d70e6ba44d8c2e04a9ab1ac69aba
#
_cell.length_a   1.000
_cell.length_b   1.000
_cell.length_c   1.000
_cell.angle_alpha   90.00
_cell.angle_beta   90.00
_cell.angle_gamma   90.00
#
_symmetry.space_group_name_H-M   'P 1'
#
loop_
_entity.id
_entity.type
_entity.pdbx_description
1 polymer ?
#
loop_
_entity_poly.entity_id
_entity_poly.type
_entity_poly.pdbx_seq_one_letter_code
_entity_poly.pdbx_strand_id
1 'polypeptide(L)'
;MAKVTFEPSGKKINISSGISVLEAANNAGVGIDAPCGGKGTCGKCKVYLNQGTLGELTASERKVFSAGDIAKGARLACRATIQGDCIIDVPKESLLGEQKILVNGAEYPVEIDPLVKVFSVTLPKPTLEDNACDWHRLQNALAEQTDYDSIDMDISTLRTLPKIIRDQKYTISVTMYRNRVLAVGDPSLDAVYGAAVDIGTTTMVAYVMDLVSGKIIGVGSMMNPQIPYGDDLMARISYSFKEENLEKLSKLVVDGVNKIINEGCEKAGIEMSSLSEVTIVGNTAMHHIFLRLYPKYLSLAPYCPAVQHPLDLRASDVPININPVGNVHMLPVVAGFVGSDHLGVILSCDIHKSSEMTLAIDVGTNGEIVLGNKDGMVCCSAAAGPALEGSTIKYGMRAADGAIENVNISRGSLNVKYKTIGGSKPLGICGSGIIDVVAEMLKSAVIDVTGKIRERLEDENDRVREGDHGYEFVLEWARRTKIKKDIVITSNDLREVQLAKSAMYAGASILMGHKGITAKEIDRVLIAGAFGNYIDVENAMTIGLFPEVPLDKVKSVGNAAGTGARMSLISGVKREEEREILEKLRYIELATHDTFQDEFVSAMNLPHKDISLFSETMKKVYAPIPVKNNR
;
A
#
# COMPACT_ATOMS: atom_id res chain seq x y z
N MET A 1 17.98 -33.14 -3.75
CA MET A 1 17.97 -31.69 -3.49
C MET A 1 18.98 -31.04 -4.43
N ALA A 2 18.64 -29.92 -5.04
CA ALA A 2 19.51 -29.15 -5.93
C ALA A 2 20.07 -27.97 -5.17
N LYS A 3 21.36 -27.67 -5.38
CA LYS A 3 22.04 -26.48 -4.84
C LYS A 3 21.94 -25.34 -5.84
N VAL A 4 21.29 -24.26 -5.46
CA VAL A 4 21.13 -23.06 -6.28
C VAL A 4 21.97 -21.92 -5.71
N THR A 5 22.75 -21.29 -6.58
CA THR A 5 23.54 -20.09 -6.22
C THR A 5 23.01 -18.91 -7.05
N PHE A 6 22.73 -17.79 -6.37
CA PHE A 6 22.28 -16.55 -7.02
C PHE A 6 23.41 -15.53 -7.06
N GLU A 7 23.77 -15.07 -8.23
CA GLU A 7 24.74 -14.00 -8.46
C GLU A 7 24.02 -12.68 -8.85
N PRO A 8 24.56 -11.52 -8.48
CA PRO A 8 25.85 -11.27 -7.81
C PRO A 8 25.78 -11.37 -6.27
N SER A 9 24.62 -11.74 -5.68
CA SER A 9 24.44 -11.75 -4.22
C SER A 9 25.28 -12.82 -3.50
N GLY A 10 25.73 -13.85 -4.20
CA GLY A 10 26.43 -15.02 -3.64
C GLY A 10 25.56 -15.92 -2.74
N LYS A 11 24.27 -15.65 -2.62
CA LYS A 11 23.36 -16.42 -1.76
C LYS A 11 23.12 -17.81 -2.32
N LYS A 12 23.09 -18.81 -1.42
CA LYS A 12 22.97 -20.23 -1.77
C LYS A 12 21.83 -20.87 -1.01
N ILE A 13 21.11 -21.79 -1.68
CA ILE A 13 20.04 -22.57 -1.06
C ILE A 13 20.06 -23.99 -1.58
N ASN A 14 19.71 -24.97 -0.71
CA ASN A 14 19.44 -26.34 -1.12
C ASN A 14 17.93 -26.55 -1.15
N ILE A 15 17.39 -26.98 -2.29
CA ILE A 15 15.96 -27.01 -2.52
C ILE A 15 15.56 -28.24 -3.35
N SER A 16 14.30 -28.65 -3.27
CA SER A 16 13.79 -29.77 -4.05
C SER A 16 13.72 -29.41 -5.53
N SER A 17 14.06 -30.34 -6.41
CA SER A 17 13.87 -30.17 -7.86
C SER A 17 12.38 -29.98 -8.20
N GLY A 18 12.10 -29.21 -9.26
CA GLY A 18 10.75 -28.98 -9.76
C GLY A 18 10.11 -27.65 -9.30
N ILE A 19 10.69 -26.95 -8.31
CA ILE A 19 10.23 -25.61 -7.93
C ILE A 19 10.79 -24.55 -8.87
N SER A 20 10.12 -23.39 -8.92
CA SER A 20 10.55 -22.28 -9.78
C SER A 20 11.81 -21.58 -9.24
N VAL A 21 12.57 -20.98 -10.15
CA VAL A 21 13.73 -20.15 -9.79
C VAL A 21 13.28 -18.98 -8.90
N LEU A 22 12.10 -18.40 -9.12
CA LEU A 22 11.54 -17.32 -8.31
C LEU A 22 11.30 -17.76 -6.86
N GLU A 23 10.72 -18.94 -6.68
CA GLU A 23 10.49 -19.50 -5.34
C GLU A 23 11.81 -19.82 -4.62
N ALA A 24 12.78 -20.37 -5.34
CA ALA A 24 14.12 -20.59 -4.79
C ALA A 24 14.81 -19.30 -4.41
N ALA A 25 14.70 -18.25 -5.22
CA ALA A 25 15.25 -16.92 -4.94
C ALA A 25 14.63 -16.32 -3.68
N ASN A 26 13.31 -16.39 -3.54
CA ASN A 26 12.59 -15.91 -2.37
C ASN A 26 13.03 -16.64 -1.09
N ASN A 27 13.15 -17.96 -1.15
CA ASN A 27 13.61 -18.78 -0.03
C ASN A 27 15.09 -18.50 0.34
N ALA A 28 15.90 -18.08 -0.64
CA ALA A 28 17.28 -17.63 -0.43
C ALA A 28 17.37 -16.16 0.03
N GLY A 29 16.24 -15.43 0.11
CA GLY A 29 16.19 -14.01 0.41
C GLY A 29 16.74 -13.13 -0.72
N VAL A 30 16.66 -13.59 -1.98
CA VAL A 30 16.98 -12.82 -3.18
C VAL A 30 15.66 -12.31 -3.77
N GLY A 31 15.41 -11.02 -3.63
CA GLY A 31 14.21 -10.38 -4.18
C GLY A 31 14.30 -10.25 -5.70
N ILE A 32 13.48 -11.00 -6.44
CA ILE A 32 13.32 -10.85 -7.90
C ILE A 32 11.97 -10.19 -8.16
N ASP A 33 11.97 -9.14 -8.98
CA ASP A 33 10.74 -8.44 -9.37
C ASP A 33 9.89 -9.30 -10.32
N ALA A 34 8.68 -9.66 -9.86
CA ALA A 34 7.77 -10.53 -10.60
C ALA A 34 6.32 -10.00 -10.56
N PRO A 35 6.05 -8.80 -11.06
CA PRO A 35 4.80 -8.08 -10.87
C PRO A 35 3.57 -8.75 -11.49
N CYS A 36 3.73 -9.71 -12.39
CA CYS A 36 2.60 -10.48 -12.92
C CYS A 36 2.20 -11.71 -12.08
N GLY A 37 2.68 -11.81 -10.81
CA GLY A 37 2.34 -12.92 -9.91
C GLY A 37 2.69 -14.31 -10.48
N GLY A 38 3.74 -14.41 -11.27
CA GLY A 38 4.15 -15.70 -11.86
C GLY A 38 3.38 -16.08 -13.14
N LYS A 39 2.52 -15.23 -13.69
CA LYS A 39 1.78 -15.53 -14.94
C LYS A 39 2.71 -15.66 -16.16
N GLY A 40 3.94 -15.15 -16.08
CA GLY A 40 4.94 -15.25 -17.15
C GLY A 40 4.69 -14.29 -18.32
N THR A 41 3.99 -13.19 -18.08
CA THR A 41 3.55 -12.24 -19.13
C THR A 41 4.35 -10.94 -19.17
N CYS A 42 4.86 -10.45 -18.02
CA CYS A 42 5.50 -9.12 -17.92
C CYS A 42 6.99 -9.09 -18.29
N GLY A 43 7.70 -10.21 -18.26
CA GLY A 43 9.14 -10.27 -18.54
C GLY A 43 10.08 -9.71 -17.47
N LYS A 44 9.55 -9.12 -16.38
CA LYS A 44 10.34 -8.41 -15.34
C LYS A 44 11.25 -9.34 -14.53
N CYS A 45 10.83 -10.57 -14.27
CA CYS A 45 11.60 -11.58 -13.53
C CYS A 45 12.67 -12.27 -14.40
N LYS A 46 13.29 -11.55 -15.34
CA LYS A 46 14.33 -12.11 -16.19
C LYS A 46 15.58 -12.45 -15.38
N VAL A 47 16.08 -13.68 -15.57
CA VAL A 47 17.35 -14.16 -15.01
C VAL A 47 18.15 -14.85 -16.11
N TYR A 48 19.42 -15.09 -15.88
CA TYR A 48 20.26 -15.86 -16.81
C TYR A 48 20.78 -17.12 -16.13
N LEU A 49 20.70 -18.24 -16.83
CA LEU A 49 21.34 -19.48 -16.42
C LEU A 49 22.81 -19.45 -16.81
N ASN A 50 23.73 -19.30 -15.83
CA ASN A 50 25.17 -19.32 -16.07
C ASN A 50 25.72 -20.74 -16.08
N GLN A 51 25.24 -21.61 -15.19
CA GLN A 51 25.65 -23.02 -15.12
C GLN A 51 24.51 -23.89 -14.58
N GLY A 52 24.51 -25.17 -14.98
CA GLY A 52 23.55 -26.16 -14.48
C GLY A 52 22.36 -26.38 -15.41
N THR A 53 21.26 -26.90 -14.85
CA THR A 53 20.11 -27.34 -15.65
C THR A 53 18.80 -26.82 -15.07
N LEU A 54 18.03 -26.15 -15.92
CA LEU A 54 16.64 -25.77 -15.66
C LEU A 54 15.71 -26.58 -16.58
N GLY A 55 14.43 -26.64 -16.25
CA GLY A 55 13.40 -27.25 -17.08
C GLY A 55 13.32 -26.62 -18.49
N GLU A 56 12.59 -27.26 -19.39
CA GLU A 56 12.42 -26.78 -20.77
C GLU A 56 11.85 -25.36 -20.85
N LEU A 57 12.18 -24.66 -21.95
CA LEU A 57 11.63 -23.34 -22.23
C LEU A 57 10.12 -23.39 -22.43
N THR A 58 9.40 -22.64 -21.64
CA THR A 58 7.95 -22.52 -21.70
C THR A 58 7.47 -21.69 -22.90
N ALA A 59 6.20 -21.83 -23.27
CA ALA A 59 5.57 -21.01 -24.31
C ALA A 59 5.59 -19.50 -23.93
N SER A 60 5.43 -19.18 -22.64
CA SER A 60 5.53 -17.82 -22.11
C SER A 60 6.91 -17.21 -22.32
N GLU A 61 7.98 -17.96 -22.05
CA GLU A 61 9.36 -17.51 -22.25
C GLU A 61 9.67 -17.24 -23.73
N ARG A 62 9.19 -18.11 -24.62
CA ARG A 62 9.32 -17.91 -26.08
C ARG A 62 8.56 -16.69 -26.60
N LYS A 63 7.46 -16.33 -25.95
CA LYS A 63 6.67 -15.14 -26.31
C LYS A 63 7.31 -13.83 -25.81
N VAL A 64 7.96 -13.88 -24.63
CA VAL A 64 8.49 -12.70 -23.95
C VAL A 64 9.92 -12.37 -24.42
N PHE A 65 10.75 -13.38 -24.67
CA PHE A 65 12.16 -13.19 -25.01
C PHE A 65 12.46 -13.34 -26.51
N SER A 66 13.37 -12.51 -27.00
CA SER A 66 13.93 -12.67 -28.34
C SER A 66 14.77 -13.96 -28.44
N ALA A 67 14.95 -14.47 -29.65
CA ALA A 67 15.86 -15.59 -29.89
C ALA A 67 17.29 -15.32 -29.38
N GLY A 68 17.75 -14.06 -29.48
CA GLY A 68 19.05 -13.63 -28.98
C GLY A 68 19.16 -13.64 -27.44
N ASP A 69 18.07 -13.29 -26.71
CA ASP A 69 18.05 -13.37 -25.25
C ASP A 69 18.06 -14.84 -24.80
N ILE A 70 17.26 -15.69 -25.44
CA ILE A 70 17.21 -17.13 -25.17
C ILE A 70 18.58 -17.78 -25.38
N ALA A 71 19.27 -17.42 -26.49
CA ALA A 71 20.62 -17.92 -26.77
C ALA A 71 21.66 -17.51 -25.71
N LYS A 72 21.42 -16.41 -24.98
CA LYS A 72 22.24 -15.95 -23.85
C LYS A 72 21.83 -16.58 -22.51
N GLY A 73 20.92 -17.54 -22.52
CA GLY A 73 20.45 -18.22 -21.31
C GLY A 73 19.37 -17.47 -20.53
N ALA A 74 18.66 -16.51 -21.14
CA ALA A 74 17.57 -15.79 -20.48
C ALA A 74 16.40 -16.72 -20.17
N ARG A 75 15.91 -16.65 -18.93
CA ARG A 75 14.77 -17.39 -18.40
C ARG A 75 13.85 -16.48 -17.60
N LEU A 76 12.58 -16.82 -17.55
CA LEU A 76 11.65 -16.20 -16.59
C LEU A 76 11.76 -16.93 -15.25
N ALA A 77 12.25 -16.26 -14.21
CA ALA A 77 12.40 -16.88 -12.89
C ALA A 77 11.11 -17.54 -12.38
N CYS A 78 9.95 -16.94 -12.70
CA CYS A 78 8.64 -17.46 -12.30
C CYS A 78 8.18 -18.71 -13.11
N ARG A 79 8.81 -19.01 -14.25
CA ARG A 79 8.44 -20.14 -15.14
C ARG A 79 9.50 -21.21 -15.25
N ALA A 80 10.77 -20.82 -15.10
CA ALA A 80 11.88 -21.74 -15.14
C ALA A 80 11.92 -22.60 -13.87
N THR A 81 11.89 -23.93 -14.01
CA THR A 81 11.96 -24.89 -12.91
C THR A 81 13.37 -25.42 -12.71
N ILE A 82 13.77 -25.60 -11.47
CA ILE A 82 15.09 -26.13 -11.10
C ILE A 82 15.08 -27.64 -11.28
N GLN A 83 16.02 -28.19 -12.06
CA GLN A 83 16.16 -29.62 -12.29
C GLN A 83 17.42 -30.22 -11.65
N GLY A 84 18.41 -29.41 -11.31
CA GLY A 84 19.66 -29.80 -10.69
C GLY A 84 20.43 -28.59 -10.18
N ASP A 85 21.67 -28.82 -9.75
CA ASP A 85 22.55 -27.74 -9.28
C ASP A 85 22.69 -26.67 -10.37
N CYS A 86 22.53 -25.40 -10.00
CA CYS A 86 22.61 -24.30 -10.96
C CYS A 86 23.11 -23.01 -10.34
N ILE A 87 23.70 -22.17 -11.21
CA ILE A 87 24.13 -20.80 -10.91
C ILE A 87 23.27 -19.86 -11.76
N ILE A 88 22.51 -19.01 -11.09
CA ILE A 88 21.57 -18.08 -11.70
C ILE A 88 22.09 -16.66 -11.50
N ASP A 89 22.33 -15.95 -12.61
CA ASP A 89 22.61 -14.52 -12.57
C ASP A 89 21.30 -13.72 -12.58
N VAL A 90 21.13 -12.87 -11.58
CA VAL A 90 19.99 -11.97 -11.45
C VAL A 90 20.41 -10.58 -11.83
N PRO A 91 20.06 -10.11 -13.04
CA PRO A 91 20.45 -8.78 -13.50
C PRO A 91 19.83 -7.70 -12.61
N LYS A 92 20.51 -6.56 -12.49
CA LYS A 92 20.09 -5.44 -11.62
C LYS A 92 18.68 -4.94 -11.90
N GLU A 93 18.28 -4.96 -13.16
CA GLU A 93 16.92 -4.57 -13.58
C GLU A 93 15.82 -5.55 -13.14
N SER A 94 16.17 -6.75 -12.73
CA SER A 94 15.27 -7.78 -12.22
C SER A 94 15.30 -7.91 -10.69
N LEU A 95 16.21 -7.22 -10.02
CA LEU A 95 16.24 -7.18 -8.56
C LEU A 95 15.19 -6.20 -8.03
N LEU A 96 14.49 -6.62 -6.98
CA LEU A 96 13.71 -5.69 -6.16
C LEU A 96 14.69 -4.67 -5.55
N GLY A 97 14.69 -3.44 -6.07
CA GLY A 97 15.48 -2.35 -5.50
C GLY A 97 15.01 -1.98 -4.10
N GLU A 98 15.88 -1.35 -3.30
CA GLU A 98 15.46 -0.70 -2.06
C GLU A 98 14.44 0.39 -2.43
N GLN A 99 13.17 0.15 -2.09
CA GLN A 99 12.11 1.12 -2.30
C GLN A 99 12.15 2.22 -1.23
N LYS A 100 11.87 3.45 -1.63
CA LYS A 100 11.42 4.47 -0.70
C LYS A 100 9.98 4.14 -0.30
N ILE A 101 9.81 3.50 0.85
CA ILE A 101 8.48 3.28 1.43
C ILE A 101 8.05 4.60 2.08
N LEU A 102 6.84 5.05 1.74
CA LEU A 102 6.25 6.23 2.35
C LEU A 102 5.83 5.90 3.78
N VAL A 103 6.51 6.50 4.74
CA VAL A 103 6.21 6.32 6.18
C VAL A 103 5.50 7.53 6.79
N ASN A 104 5.47 8.67 6.10
CA ASN A 104 4.87 9.89 6.61
C ASN A 104 3.49 10.13 5.98
N GLY A 105 2.50 10.45 6.82
CA GLY A 105 1.20 10.98 6.42
C GLY A 105 1.03 12.41 6.93
N ALA A 106 -0.02 13.10 6.51
CA ALA A 106 -0.39 14.38 7.09
C ALA A 106 -0.69 14.19 8.59
N GLU A 107 -0.13 15.05 9.43
CA GLU A 107 -0.42 15.05 10.86
C GLU A 107 -1.57 16.01 11.14
N TYR A 108 -2.62 15.46 11.74
CA TYR A 108 -3.75 16.24 12.26
C TYR A 108 -3.72 16.18 13.79
N PRO A 109 -4.12 17.26 14.48
CA PRO A 109 -4.22 17.25 15.93
C PRO A 109 -5.21 16.18 16.37
N VAL A 110 -4.79 15.30 17.26
CA VAL A 110 -5.63 14.28 17.88
C VAL A 110 -5.45 14.36 19.40
N GLU A 111 -6.54 14.22 20.12
CA GLU A 111 -6.49 14.08 21.57
C GLU A 111 -5.91 12.71 21.94
N ILE A 112 -4.85 12.74 22.77
CA ILE A 112 -4.19 11.52 23.24
C ILE A 112 -4.97 10.99 24.44
N ASP A 113 -5.74 9.97 24.21
CA ASP A 113 -6.49 9.21 25.22
C ASP A 113 -6.53 7.73 24.82
N PRO A 114 -5.40 7.01 24.91
CA PRO A 114 -5.31 5.62 24.50
C PRO A 114 -6.19 4.74 25.40
N LEU A 115 -6.69 3.63 24.84
CA LEU A 115 -7.46 2.65 25.62
C LEU A 115 -6.58 1.80 26.54
N VAL A 116 -5.26 1.83 26.32
CA VAL A 116 -4.29 1.25 27.25
C VAL A 116 -3.85 2.34 28.22
N LYS A 117 -4.08 2.11 29.52
CA LYS A 117 -3.75 3.05 30.62
C LYS A 117 -2.92 2.37 31.68
N VAL A 118 -2.12 3.16 32.40
CA VAL A 118 -1.34 2.70 33.55
C VAL A 118 -1.88 3.35 34.80
N PHE A 119 -2.12 2.52 35.81
CA PHE A 119 -2.56 2.95 37.13
C PHE A 119 -1.48 2.61 38.16
N SER A 120 -1.13 3.55 39.02
CA SER A 120 -0.32 3.28 40.20
C SER A 120 -1.23 3.02 41.39
N VAL A 121 -1.16 1.85 41.96
CA VAL A 121 -2.02 1.44 43.08
C VAL A 121 -1.19 1.00 44.27
N THR A 122 -1.66 1.39 45.48
CA THR A 122 -1.10 0.91 46.74
C THR A 122 -2.13 0.01 47.44
N LEU A 123 -1.76 -1.25 47.66
CA LEU A 123 -2.63 -2.26 48.23
C LEU A 123 -2.42 -2.34 49.73
N PRO A 124 -3.49 -2.53 50.54
CA PRO A 124 -3.35 -2.80 51.96
C PRO A 124 -2.63 -4.13 52.20
N LYS A 125 -1.73 -4.16 53.17
CA LYS A 125 -1.01 -5.40 53.53
C LYS A 125 -1.99 -6.35 54.23
N PRO A 126 -1.94 -7.65 53.92
CA PRO A 126 -2.75 -8.63 54.63
C PRO A 126 -2.32 -8.75 56.11
N THR A 127 -3.31 -8.94 56.97
CA THR A 127 -3.11 -9.24 58.39
C THR A 127 -3.86 -10.52 58.74
N LEU A 128 -3.76 -10.96 60.01
CA LEU A 128 -4.52 -12.12 60.45
C LEU A 128 -6.04 -11.85 60.52
N GLU A 129 -6.42 -10.57 60.71
CA GLU A 129 -7.82 -10.11 60.73
C GLU A 129 -8.33 -9.78 59.33
N ASP A 130 -7.44 -9.39 58.38
CA ASP A 130 -7.76 -9.12 56.99
C ASP A 130 -6.96 -10.02 56.06
N ASN A 131 -7.52 -11.16 55.73
CA ASN A 131 -6.91 -12.19 54.87
C ASN A 131 -7.51 -12.24 53.47
N ALA A 132 -8.11 -11.13 52.98
CA ALA A 132 -8.60 -11.03 51.61
C ALA A 132 -7.49 -11.37 50.60
N CYS A 133 -7.86 -11.99 49.46
CA CYS A 133 -6.86 -12.42 48.46
C CYS A 133 -6.27 -11.24 47.70
N ASP A 134 -5.07 -11.42 47.15
CA ASP A 134 -4.33 -10.40 46.40
C ASP A 134 -5.15 -9.82 45.24
N TRP A 135 -5.88 -10.68 44.53
CA TRP A 135 -6.71 -10.25 43.41
C TRP A 135 -7.86 -9.31 43.86
N HIS A 136 -8.57 -9.65 44.92
CA HIS A 136 -9.63 -8.80 45.44
C HIS A 136 -9.11 -7.44 45.93
N ARG A 137 -7.95 -7.40 46.59
CA ARG A 137 -7.27 -6.15 46.96
C ARG A 137 -6.97 -5.29 45.74
N LEU A 138 -6.45 -5.91 44.66
CA LEU A 138 -6.19 -5.19 43.42
C LEU A 138 -7.46 -4.67 42.76
N GLN A 139 -8.51 -5.49 42.69
CA GLN A 139 -9.81 -5.06 42.13
C GLN A 139 -10.37 -3.85 42.89
N ASN A 140 -10.34 -3.87 44.23
CA ASN A 140 -10.82 -2.75 45.05
C ASN A 140 -10.02 -1.48 44.81
N ALA A 141 -8.68 -1.59 44.76
CA ALA A 141 -7.82 -0.42 44.53
C ALA A 141 -7.99 0.16 43.10
N LEU A 142 -8.27 -0.67 42.11
CA LEU A 142 -8.57 -0.22 40.74
C LEU A 142 -9.97 0.38 40.61
N ALA A 143 -10.96 -0.17 41.33
CA ALA A 143 -12.32 0.37 41.35
C ALA A 143 -12.40 1.81 41.92
N GLU A 144 -11.44 2.21 42.78
CA GLU A 144 -11.32 3.58 43.26
C GLU A 144 -10.81 4.57 42.19
N GLN A 145 -10.16 4.07 41.11
CA GLN A 145 -9.52 4.85 40.08
C GLN A 145 -10.17 4.68 38.70
N THR A 146 -11.13 3.77 38.56
CA THR A 146 -11.77 3.46 37.27
C THR A 146 -13.27 3.30 37.43
N ASP A 147 -14.03 3.58 36.39
CA ASP A 147 -15.49 3.42 36.36
C ASP A 147 -15.92 2.04 35.81
N TYR A 148 -15.03 1.03 35.85
CA TYR A 148 -15.36 -0.30 35.32
C TYR A 148 -16.16 -1.12 36.32
N ASP A 149 -17.32 -1.60 35.92
CA ASP A 149 -18.19 -2.48 36.74
C ASP A 149 -17.52 -3.82 37.09
N SER A 150 -16.63 -4.29 36.25
CA SER A 150 -15.87 -5.51 36.46
C SER A 150 -14.47 -5.38 35.87
N ILE A 151 -13.47 -5.93 36.55
CA ILE A 151 -12.07 -5.97 36.11
C ILE A 151 -11.71 -7.43 35.86
N ASP A 152 -11.11 -7.70 34.71
CA ASP A 152 -10.67 -9.03 34.27
C ASP A 152 -9.13 -9.13 34.25
N MET A 153 -8.62 -10.33 34.49
CA MET A 153 -7.20 -10.65 34.49
C MET A 153 -6.94 -12.03 33.91
N ASP A 154 -6.01 -12.11 32.97
CA ASP A 154 -5.58 -13.40 32.44
C ASP A 154 -4.79 -14.21 33.48
N ILE A 155 -4.87 -15.55 33.38
CA ILE A 155 -4.15 -16.46 34.28
C ILE A 155 -2.62 -16.26 34.24
N SER A 156 -2.08 -15.86 33.11
CA SER A 156 -0.64 -15.56 32.97
C SER A 156 -0.22 -14.37 33.83
N THR A 157 -1.00 -13.31 33.87
CA THR A 157 -0.78 -12.13 34.71
C THR A 157 -1.05 -12.46 36.19
N LEU A 158 -2.13 -13.22 36.48
CA LEU A 158 -2.43 -13.65 37.83
C LEU A 158 -1.33 -14.48 38.48
N ARG A 159 -0.60 -15.30 37.68
CA ARG A 159 0.53 -16.10 38.20
C ARG A 159 1.71 -15.23 38.68
N THR A 160 1.87 -14.03 38.17
CA THR A 160 2.95 -13.11 38.57
C THR A 160 2.55 -12.20 39.73
N LEU A 161 1.24 -11.92 39.88
CA LEU A 161 0.67 -10.95 40.82
C LEU A 161 1.15 -11.15 42.28
N PRO A 162 1.10 -12.35 42.90
CA PRO A 162 1.48 -12.51 44.30
C PRO A 162 2.92 -12.17 44.62
N LYS A 163 3.82 -12.45 43.67
CA LYS A 163 5.25 -12.14 43.79
C LYS A 163 5.48 -10.64 43.64
N ILE A 164 4.94 -10.05 42.58
CA ILE A 164 5.16 -8.63 42.25
C ILE A 164 4.64 -7.72 43.36
N ILE A 165 3.45 -7.98 43.90
CA ILE A 165 2.89 -7.20 45.03
C ILE A 165 3.88 -7.16 46.21
N ARG A 166 4.50 -8.27 46.55
CA ARG A 166 5.41 -8.38 47.69
C ARG A 166 6.78 -7.79 47.41
N ASP A 167 7.31 -8.04 46.22
CA ASP A 167 8.60 -7.50 45.79
C ASP A 167 8.54 -5.95 45.73
N GLN A 168 7.43 -5.41 45.32
CA GLN A 168 7.18 -3.96 45.21
C GLN A 168 6.54 -3.36 46.47
N LYS A 169 6.57 -4.08 47.62
CA LYS A 169 6.12 -3.59 48.92
C LYS A 169 4.68 -3.05 48.91
N TYR A 170 3.80 -3.69 48.10
CA TYR A 170 2.38 -3.42 47.94
C TYR A 170 2.04 -2.11 47.14
N THR A 171 3.00 -1.44 46.56
CA THR A 171 2.76 -0.37 45.57
C THR A 171 3.22 -0.87 44.21
N ILE A 172 2.28 -0.95 43.26
CA ILE A 172 2.55 -1.53 41.93
C ILE A 172 1.97 -0.65 40.83
N SER A 173 2.55 -0.72 39.62
CA SER A 173 1.90 -0.26 38.40
C SER A 173 1.04 -1.37 37.81
N VAL A 174 -0.08 -0.97 37.22
CA VAL A 174 -1.04 -1.88 36.56
C VAL A 174 -1.35 -1.32 35.19
N THR A 175 -0.95 -2.03 34.14
CA THR A 175 -1.30 -1.68 32.76
C THR A 175 -2.62 -2.37 32.40
N MET A 176 -3.60 -1.61 31.93
CA MET A 176 -4.91 -2.10 31.55
C MET A 176 -5.27 -1.71 30.12
N TYR A 177 -5.92 -2.61 29.39
CA TYR A 177 -6.69 -2.28 28.20
C TYR A 177 -8.18 -2.32 28.57
N ARG A 178 -8.83 -1.16 28.59
CA ARG A 178 -10.18 -1.04 29.15
C ARG A 178 -10.24 -1.68 30.55
N ASN A 179 -11.14 -2.60 30.78
CA ASN A 179 -11.31 -3.32 32.05
C ASN A 179 -10.40 -4.56 32.24
N ARG A 180 -9.51 -4.85 31.29
CA ARG A 180 -8.63 -6.04 31.34
C ARG A 180 -7.21 -5.66 31.77
N VAL A 181 -6.70 -6.29 32.83
CA VAL A 181 -5.31 -6.15 33.27
C VAL A 181 -4.38 -6.89 32.31
N LEU A 182 -3.44 -6.17 31.70
CA LEU A 182 -2.44 -6.70 30.77
C LEU A 182 -1.12 -7.02 31.45
N ALA A 183 -0.72 -6.19 32.42
CA ALA A 183 0.54 -6.36 33.13
C ALA A 183 0.46 -5.74 34.53
N VAL A 184 1.30 -6.25 35.42
CA VAL A 184 1.57 -5.67 36.74
C VAL A 184 3.08 -5.56 36.91
N GLY A 185 3.57 -4.48 37.51
CA GLY A 185 5.00 -4.21 37.55
C GLY A 185 5.46 -3.20 38.58
N ASP A 186 6.69 -2.72 38.37
CA ASP A 186 7.31 -1.68 39.17
C ASP A 186 6.54 -0.35 39.06
N PRO A 187 6.21 0.33 40.17
CA PRO A 187 5.46 1.58 40.15
C PRO A 187 6.17 2.74 39.46
N SER A 188 7.47 2.65 39.19
CA SER A 188 8.22 3.63 38.42
C SER A 188 8.07 3.47 36.89
N LEU A 189 7.45 2.37 36.45
CA LEU A 189 7.20 2.11 35.01
C LEU A 189 5.87 2.74 34.62
N ASP A 190 5.96 3.90 33.98
CA ASP A 190 4.84 4.68 33.46
C ASP A 190 4.75 4.66 31.92
N ALA A 191 5.76 4.09 31.27
CA ALA A 191 5.81 4.00 29.82
C ALA A 191 4.89 2.90 29.29
N VAL A 192 4.06 3.24 28.31
CA VAL A 192 3.18 2.32 27.58
C VAL A 192 3.45 2.44 26.09
N TYR A 193 3.67 1.31 25.47
CA TYR A 193 3.97 1.25 24.05
C TYR A 193 2.93 0.48 23.28
N GLY A 194 2.75 0.88 22.02
CA GLY A 194 1.91 0.19 21.05
C GLY A 194 2.48 0.31 19.64
N ALA A 195 1.86 -0.37 18.69
CA ALA A 195 2.22 -0.26 17.29
C ALA A 195 0.98 -0.07 16.41
N ALA A 196 1.08 0.80 15.41
CA ALA A 196 0.09 0.92 14.35
C ALA A 196 0.66 0.32 13.06
N VAL A 197 -0.10 -0.55 12.39
CA VAL A 197 0.35 -1.31 11.23
C VAL A 197 -0.57 -1.08 10.07
N ASP A 198 0.02 -0.77 8.92
CA ASP A 198 -0.65 -0.69 7.62
C ASP A 198 -0.19 -1.88 6.75
N ILE A 199 -1.12 -2.80 6.46
CA ILE A 199 -0.88 -3.99 5.63
C ILE A 199 -1.35 -3.70 4.20
N GLY A 200 -0.52 -3.00 3.44
CA GLY A 200 -0.77 -2.78 2.02
C GLY A 200 -0.57 -4.03 1.16
N THR A 201 -1.16 -4.03 -0.02
CA THR A 201 -1.00 -5.12 -1.01
C THR A 201 0.47 -5.28 -1.42
N THR A 202 1.20 -4.17 -1.55
CA THR A 202 2.58 -4.13 -2.04
C THR A 202 3.58 -3.88 -0.92
N THR A 203 3.28 -3.01 0.03
CA THR A 203 4.16 -2.60 1.13
C THR A 203 3.46 -2.70 2.46
N MET A 204 4.23 -2.92 3.52
CA MET A 204 3.75 -2.97 4.90
C MET A 204 4.58 -2.01 5.74
N VAL A 205 3.94 -1.26 6.64
CA VAL A 205 4.59 -0.29 7.53
C VAL A 205 4.08 -0.48 8.96
N ALA A 206 4.97 -0.44 9.94
CA ALA A 206 4.63 -0.41 11.37
C ALA A 206 5.22 0.84 12.02
N TYR A 207 4.41 1.52 12.79
CA TYR A 207 4.79 2.68 13.61
C TYR A 207 4.75 2.26 15.08
N VAL A 208 5.90 2.17 15.72
CA VAL A 208 5.99 1.94 17.17
C VAL A 208 5.84 3.27 17.87
N MET A 209 4.93 3.33 18.83
CA MET A 209 4.51 4.58 19.47
C MET A 209 4.60 4.49 20.99
N ASP A 210 5.01 5.59 21.60
CA ASP A 210 4.78 5.85 23.00
C ASP A 210 3.33 6.37 23.16
N LEU A 211 2.49 5.61 23.84
CA LEU A 211 1.08 5.91 23.96
C LEU A 211 0.78 7.06 24.95
N VAL A 212 1.71 7.39 25.84
CA VAL A 212 1.57 8.52 26.77
C VAL A 212 1.75 9.86 26.07
N SER A 213 2.77 9.92 25.21
CA SER A 213 3.07 11.17 24.47
C SER A 213 2.47 11.21 23.06
N GLY A 214 1.94 10.11 22.55
CA GLY A 214 1.45 9.96 21.18
C GLY A 214 2.55 10.00 20.11
N LYS A 215 3.83 9.96 20.49
CA LYS A 215 4.96 10.10 19.56
C LYS A 215 5.33 8.77 18.91
N ILE A 216 5.69 8.83 17.64
CA ILE A 216 6.36 7.73 16.94
C ILE A 216 7.79 7.66 17.47
N ILE A 217 8.19 6.50 18.00
CA ILE A 217 9.54 6.25 18.54
C ILE A 217 10.35 5.31 17.64
N GLY A 218 9.72 4.57 16.75
CA GLY A 218 10.39 3.73 15.76
C GLY A 218 9.47 3.38 14.60
N VAL A 219 10.06 3.10 13.44
CA VAL A 219 9.31 2.71 12.23
C VAL A 219 10.02 1.55 11.56
N GLY A 220 9.27 0.48 11.28
CA GLY A 220 9.71 -0.63 10.45
C GLY A 220 8.89 -0.72 9.18
N SER A 221 9.49 -1.20 8.10
CA SER A 221 8.78 -1.32 6.85
C SER A 221 9.38 -2.39 5.94
N MET A 222 8.55 -3.04 5.15
CA MET A 222 9.01 -4.02 4.16
C MET A 222 8.04 -4.17 3.01
N MET A 223 8.51 -4.83 1.95
CA MET A 223 7.62 -5.34 0.90
C MET A 223 6.73 -6.44 1.45
N ASN A 224 5.47 -6.47 1.03
CA ASN A 224 4.56 -7.53 1.44
C ASN A 224 5.08 -8.91 0.94
N PRO A 225 5.39 -9.85 1.84
CA PRO A 225 5.98 -11.14 1.46
C PRO A 225 5.04 -12.06 0.67
N GLN A 226 3.79 -11.66 0.49
CA GLN A 226 2.80 -12.40 -0.31
C GLN A 226 2.87 -12.08 -1.81
N ILE A 227 3.62 -11.05 -2.24
CA ILE A 227 3.75 -10.64 -3.66
C ILE A 227 4.07 -11.83 -4.60
N PRO A 228 4.95 -12.77 -4.25
CA PRO A 228 5.25 -13.92 -5.13
C PRO A 228 4.06 -14.85 -5.40
N TYR A 229 2.99 -14.76 -4.58
CA TYR A 229 1.79 -15.59 -4.68
C TYR A 229 0.59 -14.88 -5.30
N GLY A 230 0.75 -13.60 -5.66
CA GLY A 230 -0.19 -12.74 -6.33
C GLY A 230 0.19 -11.27 -6.13
N ASP A 231 0.40 -10.56 -7.22
CA ASP A 231 0.72 -9.12 -7.22
C ASP A 231 -0.53 -8.25 -6.99
N ASP A 232 -1.71 -8.77 -7.35
CA ASP A 232 -3.01 -8.15 -7.11
C ASP A 232 -3.86 -8.94 -6.10
N LEU A 233 -4.93 -8.30 -5.63
CA LEU A 233 -5.84 -8.90 -4.65
C LEU A 233 -6.53 -10.16 -5.16
N MET A 234 -7.00 -10.16 -6.42
CA MET A 234 -7.73 -11.28 -7.00
C MET A 234 -6.84 -12.51 -7.18
N ALA A 235 -5.57 -12.29 -7.53
CA ALA A 235 -4.58 -13.36 -7.63
C ALA A 235 -4.32 -13.99 -6.26
N ARG A 236 -4.18 -13.19 -5.19
CA ARG A 236 -4.00 -13.70 -3.81
C ARG A 236 -5.23 -14.42 -3.28
N ILE A 237 -6.42 -13.85 -3.48
CA ILE A 237 -7.68 -14.52 -3.13
C ILE A 237 -7.77 -15.87 -3.83
N SER A 238 -7.51 -15.91 -5.15
CA SER A 238 -7.56 -17.16 -5.92
C SER A 238 -6.53 -18.19 -5.46
N TYR A 239 -5.32 -17.75 -5.12
CA TYR A 239 -4.28 -18.65 -4.58
C TYR A 239 -4.71 -19.26 -3.23
N SER A 240 -5.42 -18.49 -2.40
CA SER A 240 -5.86 -18.89 -1.06
C SER A 240 -7.12 -19.78 -1.02
N PHE A 241 -7.66 -20.24 -2.17
CA PHE A 241 -8.82 -21.14 -2.19
C PHE A 241 -8.54 -22.50 -1.55
N LYS A 242 -7.29 -22.93 -1.50
CA LYS A 242 -6.86 -24.12 -0.78
C LYS A 242 -6.43 -23.72 0.63
N GLU A 243 -6.87 -24.48 1.63
CA GLU A 243 -6.56 -24.24 3.05
C GLU A 243 -5.05 -24.12 3.31
N GLU A 244 -4.24 -25.01 2.74
CA GLU A 244 -2.77 -24.98 2.86
C GLU A 244 -2.15 -23.69 2.33
N ASN A 245 -2.73 -23.11 1.28
CA ASN A 245 -2.27 -21.86 0.69
C ASN A 245 -2.72 -20.66 1.53
N LEU A 246 -3.94 -20.69 2.06
CA LEU A 246 -4.43 -19.66 2.97
C LEU A 246 -3.57 -19.60 4.23
N GLU A 247 -3.27 -20.76 4.83
CA GLU A 247 -2.37 -20.85 5.99
C GLU A 247 -0.98 -20.30 5.66
N LYS A 248 -0.43 -20.65 4.50
CA LYS A 248 0.86 -20.11 4.03
C LYS A 248 0.86 -18.61 3.88
N LEU A 249 -0.17 -18.02 3.24
CA LEU A 249 -0.29 -16.57 3.09
C LEU A 249 -0.50 -15.88 4.44
N SER A 250 -1.35 -16.43 5.31
CA SER A 250 -1.55 -15.92 6.66
C SER A 250 -0.23 -15.89 7.44
N LYS A 251 0.50 -17.02 7.45
CA LYS A 251 1.80 -17.08 8.12
C LYS A 251 2.78 -16.04 7.56
N LEU A 252 2.87 -15.88 6.26
CA LEU A 252 3.78 -14.91 5.63
C LEU A 252 3.47 -13.47 6.06
N VAL A 253 2.21 -13.07 6.08
CA VAL A 253 1.85 -11.70 6.47
C VAL A 253 2.04 -11.48 7.97
N VAL A 254 1.71 -12.45 8.81
CA VAL A 254 1.93 -12.38 10.26
C VAL A 254 3.43 -12.31 10.60
N ASP A 255 4.25 -13.17 9.99
CA ASP A 255 5.70 -13.12 10.14
C ASP A 255 6.26 -11.76 9.66
N GLY A 256 5.71 -11.22 8.57
CA GLY A 256 6.06 -9.88 8.06
C GLY A 256 5.68 -8.76 9.04
N VAL A 257 4.50 -8.79 9.63
CA VAL A 257 4.05 -7.84 10.66
C VAL A 257 4.98 -7.90 11.88
N ASN A 258 5.26 -9.10 12.39
CA ASN A 258 6.20 -9.28 13.50
C ASN A 258 7.57 -8.70 13.19
N LYS A 259 8.08 -8.92 11.97
CA LYS A 259 9.39 -8.42 11.55
C LYS A 259 9.45 -6.88 11.54
N ILE A 260 8.45 -6.20 10.96
CA ILE A 260 8.45 -4.72 10.89
C ILE A 260 8.18 -4.08 12.24
N ILE A 261 7.38 -4.70 13.11
CA ILE A 261 7.22 -4.23 14.50
C ILE A 261 8.54 -4.37 15.24
N ASN A 262 9.23 -5.52 15.13
CA ASN A 262 10.54 -5.73 15.77
C ASN A 262 11.57 -4.71 15.28
N GLU A 263 11.64 -4.45 13.97
CA GLU A 263 12.52 -3.42 13.40
C GLU A 263 12.24 -2.02 14.00
N GLY A 264 10.97 -1.68 14.19
CA GLY A 264 10.57 -0.44 14.86
C GLY A 264 10.99 -0.41 16.33
N CYS A 265 10.81 -1.51 17.06
CA CYS A 265 11.22 -1.66 18.45
C CYS A 265 12.75 -1.56 18.62
N GLU A 266 13.53 -2.21 17.75
CA GLU A 266 15.00 -2.10 17.75
C GLU A 266 15.47 -0.65 17.58
N LYS A 267 14.84 0.11 16.65
CA LYS A 267 15.14 1.53 16.46
C LYS A 267 14.75 2.39 17.67
N ALA A 268 13.70 1.99 18.38
CA ALA A 268 13.25 2.65 19.61
C ALA A 268 14.05 2.22 20.86
N GLY A 269 14.83 1.16 20.79
CA GLY A 269 15.58 0.60 21.93
C GLY A 269 14.68 -0.09 22.96
N ILE A 270 13.54 -0.67 22.53
CA ILE A 270 12.59 -1.38 23.41
C ILE A 270 12.39 -2.82 22.93
N GLU A 271 11.95 -3.68 23.86
CA GLU A 271 11.57 -5.06 23.54
C GLU A 271 10.15 -5.13 22.96
N MET A 272 9.95 -5.98 21.96
CA MET A 272 8.63 -6.17 21.35
C MET A 272 7.57 -6.65 22.37
N SER A 273 7.97 -7.44 23.37
CA SER A 273 7.12 -7.92 24.47
C SER A 273 6.60 -6.81 25.39
N SER A 274 7.17 -5.59 25.33
CA SER A 274 6.68 -4.43 26.08
C SER A 274 5.50 -3.72 25.41
N LEU A 275 5.17 -4.07 24.15
CA LEU A 275 4.01 -3.52 23.49
C LEU A 275 2.72 -4.09 24.09
N SER A 276 1.80 -3.21 24.43
CA SER A 276 0.50 -3.53 25.04
C SER A 276 -0.63 -3.63 24.02
N GLU A 277 -0.50 -2.97 22.88
CA GLU A 277 -1.52 -2.94 21.82
C GLU A 277 -0.91 -2.80 20.43
N VAL A 278 -1.59 -3.43 19.46
CA VAL A 278 -1.35 -3.21 18.02
C VAL A 278 -2.67 -2.87 17.34
N THR A 279 -2.70 -1.77 16.56
CA THR A 279 -3.82 -1.46 15.66
C THR A 279 -3.42 -1.77 14.22
N ILE A 280 -4.31 -2.37 13.45
CA ILE A 280 -4.02 -2.86 12.11
C ILE A 280 -5.07 -2.34 11.12
N VAL A 281 -4.60 -1.76 10.02
CA VAL A 281 -5.39 -1.46 8.83
C VAL A 281 -4.88 -2.25 7.63
N GLY A 282 -5.74 -2.43 6.65
CA GLY A 282 -5.43 -3.05 5.37
C GLY A 282 -6.70 -3.26 4.55
N ASN A 283 -6.55 -3.56 3.26
CA ASN A 283 -7.71 -3.88 2.46
C ASN A 283 -8.39 -5.16 2.94
N THR A 284 -9.65 -5.36 2.52
CA THR A 284 -10.48 -6.47 3.01
C THR A 284 -9.84 -7.85 2.79
N ALA A 285 -9.14 -8.08 1.66
CA ALA A 285 -8.47 -9.35 1.43
C ALA A 285 -7.28 -9.55 2.38
N MET A 286 -6.49 -8.50 2.65
CA MET A 286 -5.38 -8.57 3.61
C MET A 286 -5.90 -8.82 5.02
N HIS A 287 -6.99 -8.16 5.42
CA HIS A 287 -7.69 -8.40 6.69
C HIS A 287 -8.08 -9.88 6.84
N HIS A 288 -8.73 -10.47 5.81
CA HIS A 288 -9.16 -11.86 5.86
C HIS A 288 -7.97 -12.84 5.90
N ILE A 289 -6.96 -12.62 5.06
CA ILE A 289 -5.78 -13.49 5.01
C ILE A 289 -4.98 -13.40 6.31
N PHE A 290 -4.83 -12.21 6.89
CA PHE A 290 -4.15 -12.02 8.18
C PHE A 290 -4.85 -12.84 9.29
N LEU A 291 -6.17 -12.78 9.36
CA LEU A 291 -7.00 -13.52 10.32
C LEU A 291 -7.25 -14.98 9.93
N ARG A 292 -6.72 -15.45 8.80
CA ARG A 292 -6.98 -16.78 8.23
C ARG A 292 -8.48 -17.03 7.99
N LEU A 293 -9.26 -15.96 7.71
CA LEU A 293 -10.64 -16.08 7.26
C LEU A 293 -10.68 -16.44 5.78
N TYR A 294 -11.56 -17.37 5.40
CA TYR A 294 -11.64 -17.86 4.02
C TYR A 294 -12.11 -16.77 3.05
N PRO A 295 -11.24 -16.26 2.13
CA PRO A 295 -11.53 -15.03 1.39
C PRO A 295 -12.24 -15.25 0.04
N LYS A 296 -12.59 -16.49 -0.34
CA LYS A 296 -13.18 -16.80 -1.65
C LYS A 296 -14.41 -15.95 -1.97
N TYR A 297 -15.27 -15.72 -0.98
CA TYR A 297 -16.51 -15.00 -1.19
C TYR A 297 -16.33 -13.49 -1.42
N LEU A 298 -15.14 -12.96 -1.16
CA LEU A 298 -14.76 -11.61 -1.59
C LEU A 298 -14.63 -11.49 -3.12
N SER A 299 -14.35 -12.60 -3.81
CA SER A 299 -14.19 -12.62 -5.28
C SER A 299 -15.45 -13.07 -6.03
N LEU A 300 -16.52 -13.37 -5.33
CA LEU A 300 -17.78 -13.84 -5.90
C LEU A 300 -18.92 -12.89 -5.49
N ALA A 301 -19.73 -12.44 -6.47
CA ALA A 301 -20.90 -11.62 -6.18
C ALA A 301 -21.81 -12.31 -5.15
N PRO A 302 -22.30 -11.61 -4.13
CA PRO A 302 -22.28 -10.15 -3.92
C PRO A 302 -21.05 -9.61 -3.13
N TYR A 303 -19.88 -10.26 -3.15
CA TYR A 303 -18.60 -9.80 -2.60
C TYR A 303 -18.62 -9.54 -1.08
N CYS A 304 -19.32 -10.38 -0.32
CA CYS A 304 -19.52 -10.17 1.12
C CYS A 304 -18.28 -10.51 1.95
N PRO A 305 -17.78 -9.59 2.79
CA PRO A 305 -16.76 -9.91 3.78
C PRO A 305 -17.35 -10.75 4.92
N ALA A 306 -16.49 -11.51 5.61
CA ALA A 306 -16.91 -12.32 6.75
C ALA A 306 -17.26 -11.47 7.97
N VAL A 307 -16.68 -10.28 8.10
CA VAL A 307 -16.88 -9.36 9.21
C VAL A 307 -16.68 -7.93 8.71
N GLN A 308 -17.50 -6.98 9.22
CA GLN A 308 -17.42 -5.56 8.90
C GLN A 308 -17.18 -4.67 10.13
N HIS A 309 -17.43 -5.16 11.34
CA HIS A 309 -17.20 -4.39 12.57
C HIS A 309 -15.74 -4.53 13.05
N PRO A 310 -15.28 -3.60 13.91
CA PRO A 310 -13.94 -3.67 14.46
C PRO A 310 -13.79 -4.93 15.33
N LEU A 311 -12.59 -5.48 15.36
CA LEU A 311 -12.27 -6.65 16.17
C LEU A 311 -11.18 -6.29 17.18
N ASP A 312 -11.44 -6.65 18.45
CA ASP A 312 -10.45 -6.64 19.52
C ASP A 312 -10.09 -8.09 19.87
N LEU A 313 -8.85 -8.49 19.59
CA LEU A 313 -8.35 -9.84 19.74
C LEU A 313 -7.20 -9.85 20.76
N ARG A 314 -6.94 -10.99 21.41
CA ARG A 314 -5.70 -11.15 22.18
C ARG A 314 -4.53 -11.40 21.21
N ALA A 315 -3.36 -10.90 21.55
CA ALA A 315 -2.15 -11.17 20.75
C ALA A 315 -1.85 -12.68 20.65
N SER A 316 -2.27 -13.48 21.65
CA SER A 316 -2.17 -14.94 21.62
C SER A 316 -3.09 -15.62 20.59
N ASP A 317 -4.19 -15.00 20.20
CA ASP A 317 -5.17 -15.55 19.24
C ASP A 317 -4.72 -15.35 17.78
N VAL A 318 -3.97 -14.26 17.54
CA VAL A 318 -3.26 -13.98 16.30
C VAL A 318 -1.78 -13.93 16.65
N PRO A 319 -0.88 -14.75 16.03
CA PRO A 319 0.48 -14.95 16.55
C PRO A 319 1.38 -13.72 16.32
N ILE A 320 1.01 -12.61 16.98
CA ILE A 320 1.77 -11.36 17.07
C ILE A 320 2.59 -11.39 18.35
N ASN A 321 3.91 -11.22 18.24
CA ASN A 321 4.89 -11.43 19.31
C ASN A 321 5.04 -10.24 20.28
N ILE A 322 3.94 -9.56 20.62
CA ILE A 322 3.87 -8.56 21.68
C ILE A 322 3.55 -9.22 23.03
N ASN A 323 3.21 -8.44 24.07
CA ASN A 323 2.63 -9.01 25.29
C ASN A 323 1.49 -9.99 24.91
N PRO A 324 1.55 -11.28 25.31
CA PRO A 324 0.57 -12.29 24.87
C PRO A 324 -0.89 -11.98 25.24
N VAL A 325 -1.10 -11.22 26.33
CA VAL A 325 -2.44 -10.75 26.76
C VAL A 325 -2.76 -9.35 26.23
N GLY A 326 -1.85 -8.74 25.48
CA GLY A 326 -2.03 -7.46 24.81
C GLY A 326 -3.17 -7.51 23.79
N ASN A 327 -3.61 -6.35 23.37
CA ASN A 327 -4.70 -6.20 22.41
C ASN A 327 -4.21 -6.08 20.97
N VAL A 328 -4.88 -6.77 20.06
CA VAL A 328 -4.74 -6.54 18.60
C VAL A 328 -6.07 -6.04 18.09
N HIS A 329 -6.10 -4.77 17.72
CA HIS A 329 -7.28 -4.14 17.17
C HIS A 329 -7.21 -4.12 15.63
N MET A 330 -8.24 -4.67 15.00
CA MET A 330 -8.44 -4.58 13.56
C MET A 330 -9.52 -3.53 13.30
N LEU A 331 -9.19 -2.46 12.59
CA LEU A 331 -10.21 -1.49 12.19
C LEU A 331 -11.25 -2.17 11.27
N PRO A 332 -12.50 -1.68 11.27
CA PRO A 332 -13.57 -2.29 10.51
C PRO A 332 -13.35 -2.16 9.00
N VAL A 333 -13.72 -3.19 8.24
CA VAL A 333 -13.74 -3.13 6.78
C VAL A 333 -15.07 -2.59 6.27
N VAL A 334 -15.04 -1.88 5.16
CA VAL A 334 -16.24 -1.23 4.60
C VAL A 334 -17.04 -2.19 3.71
N ALA A 335 -16.36 -2.89 2.80
CA ALA A 335 -16.99 -3.80 1.84
C ALA A 335 -15.98 -4.84 1.33
N GLY A 336 -16.38 -5.69 0.39
CA GLY A 336 -15.52 -6.74 -0.16
C GLY A 336 -14.20 -6.24 -0.75
N PHE A 337 -14.19 -5.05 -1.34
CA PHE A 337 -13.00 -4.44 -1.96
C PHE A 337 -12.57 -3.11 -1.32
N VAL A 338 -13.29 -2.61 -0.33
CA VAL A 338 -12.92 -1.41 0.44
C VAL A 338 -12.65 -1.83 1.86
N GLY A 339 -11.39 -1.75 2.25
CA GLY A 339 -10.89 -2.23 3.53
C GLY A 339 -10.84 -1.18 4.62
N SER A 340 -10.22 -1.56 5.72
CA SER A 340 -9.98 -0.68 6.86
C SER A 340 -8.87 0.36 6.60
N ASP A 341 -8.02 0.15 5.60
CA ASP A 341 -7.07 1.14 5.09
C ASP A 341 -7.81 2.39 4.60
N HIS A 342 -8.85 2.23 3.78
CA HIS A 342 -9.65 3.34 3.30
C HIS A 342 -10.48 4.00 4.42
N LEU A 343 -10.98 3.22 5.38
CA LEU A 343 -11.60 3.79 6.58
C LEU A 343 -10.58 4.62 7.37
N GLY A 344 -9.33 4.16 7.47
CA GLY A 344 -8.22 4.92 8.05
C GLY A 344 -7.96 6.25 7.35
N VAL A 345 -8.11 6.32 6.02
CA VAL A 345 -8.05 7.59 5.27
C VAL A 345 -9.17 8.53 5.68
N ILE A 346 -10.42 8.04 5.79
CA ILE A 346 -11.58 8.85 6.21
C ILE A 346 -11.37 9.38 7.62
N LEU A 347 -10.92 8.51 8.54
CA LEU A 347 -10.68 8.83 9.95
C LEU A 347 -9.57 9.88 10.11
N SER A 348 -8.44 9.69 9.42
CA SER A 348 -7.28 10.57 9.54
C SER A 348 -7.49 11.95 8.93
N CYS A 349 -8.32 12.04 7.89
CA CYS A 349 -8.64 13.30 7.20
C CYS A 349 -9.89 13.99 7.72
N ASP A 350 -10.53 13.48 8.78
CA ASP A 350 -11.76 13.99 9.40
C ASP A 350 -12.90 14.25 8.39
N ILE A 351 -13.00 13.43 7.32
CA ILE A 351 -14.01 13.63 6.26
C ILE A 351 -15.41 13.54 6.84
N HIS A 352 -15.66 12.59 7.73
CA HIS A 352 -16.95 12.32 8.39
C HIS A 352 -17.41 13.41 9.37
N LYS A 353 -16.54 14.39 9.69
CA LYS A 353 -16.82 15.54 10.55
C LYS A 353 -16.82 16.87 9.80
N SER A 354 -16.20 16.90 8.61
CA SER A 354 -16.07 18.12 7.82
C SER A 354 -17.42 18.53 7.21
N SER A 355 -17.68 19.83 7.15
CA SER A 355 -18.76 20.37 6.34
C SER A 355 -18.39 20.47 4.86
N GLU A 356 -17.09 20.42 4.52
CA GLU A 356 -16.58 20.51 3.15
C GLU A 356 -16.86 19.23 2.38
N MET A 357 -17.39 19.36 1.17
CA MET A 357 -17.54 18.24 0.25
C MET A 357 -16.17 17.77 -0.21
N THR A 358 -15.76 16.62 0.30
CA THR A 358 -14.41 16.07 0.11
C THR A 358 -14.45 14.87 -0.82
N LEU A 359 -13.61 14.90 -1.87
CA LEU A 359 -13.25 13.75 -2.67
C LEU A 359 -11.88 13.26 -2.21
N ALA A 360 -11.79 12.05 -1.64
CA ALA A 360 -10.49 11.45 -1.35
C ALA A 360 -10.27 10.22 -2.23
N ILE A 361 -9.06 10.12 -2.77
CA ILE A 361 -8.63 9.05 -3.67
C ILE A 361 -7.35 8.46 -3.11
N ASP A 362 -7.38 7.20 -2.73
CA ASP A 362 -6.18 6.42 -2.44
C ASP A 362 -5.71 5.75 -3.73
N VAL A 363 -4.55 6.19 -4.21
CA VAL A 363 -4.01 5.76 -5.50
C VAL A 363 -3.06 4.59 -5.29
N GLY A 364 -3.52 3.36 -5.57
CA GLY A 364 -2.75 2.12 -5.51
C GLY A 364 -3.03 1.22 -6.72
N THR A 365 -2.82 -0.08 -6.56
CA THR A 365 -3.20 -1.11 -7.54
C THR A 365 -4.72 -1.11 -7.76
N ASN A 366 -5.50 -0.87 -6.69
CA ASN A 366 -6.88 -0.42 -6.76
C ASN A 366 -6.92 1.06 -6.37
N GLY A 367 -7.89 1.79 -6.91
CA GLY A 367 -8.19 3.15 -6.50
C GLY A 367 -9.40 3.13 -5.57
N GLU A 368 -9.19 3.29 -4.27
CA GLU A 368 -10.29 3.47 -3.33
C GLU A 368 -10.69 4.95 -3.30
N ILE A 369 -11.98 5.21 -3.53
CA ILE A 369 -12.50 6.57 -3.67
C ILE A 369 -13.64 6.78 -2.69
N VAL A 370 -13.61 7.90 -1.96
CA VAL A 370 -14.71 8.37 -1.13
C VAL A 370 -15.09 9.80 -1.49
N LEU A 371 -16.39 10.06 -1.54
CA LEU A 371 -16.96 11.39 -1.75
C LEU A 371 -18.01 11.67 -0.68
N GLY A 372 -17.87 12.77 0.05
CA GLY A 372 -18.85 13.17 1.04
C GLY A 372 -18.34 14.14 2.08
N ASN A 373 -19.12 14.25 3.13
CA ASN A 373 -18.89 15.11 4.29
C ASN A 373 -19.60 14.55 5.52
N LYS A 374 -19.73 15.35 6.59
CA LYS A 374 -20.41 14.96 7.85
C LYS A 374 -21.85 14.48 7.67
N ASP A 375 -22.55 14.90 6.59
CA ASP A 375 -23.94 14.58 6.33
C ASP A 375 -24.12 13.24 5.61
N GLY A 376 -23.02 12.59 5.22
CA GLY A 376 -22.98 11.27 4.62
C GLY A 376 -21.94 11.15 3.51
N MET A 377 -21.43 9.95 3.34
CA MET A 377 -20.37 9.62 2.40
C MET A 377 -20.76 8.45 1.50
N VAL A 378 -20.22 8.43 0.29
CA VAL A 378 -20.28 7.30 -0.62
C VAL A 378 -18.87 6.90 -1.03
N CYS A 379 -18.61 5.61 -1.18
CA CYS A 379 -17.31 5.13 -1.61
C CYS A 379 -17.42 3.99 -2.64
N CYS A 380 -16.34 3.78 -3.37
CA CYS A 380 -16.19 2.66 -4.29
C CYS A 380 -14.72 2.21 -4.37
N SER A 381 -14.48 1.04 -4.96
CA SER A 381 -13.15 0.58 -5.35
C SER A 381 -13.09 0.46 -6.86
N ALA A 382 -12.15 1.15 -7.49
CA ALA A 382 -11.91 1.13 -8.91
C ALA A 382 -10.71 0.22 -9.23
N ALA A 383 -10.90 -0.77 -10.10
CA ALA A 383 -9.84 -1.68 -10.52
C ALA A 383 -8.90 -0.97 -11.53
N ALA A 384 -8.02 -0.12 -11.03
CA ALA A 384 -7.09 0.68 -11.83
C ALA A 384 -5.96 -0.16 -12.46
N GLY A 385 -5.60 -1.27 -11.83
CA GLY A 385 -4.45 -2.07 -12.22
C GLY A 385 -3.11 -1.42 -11.85
N PRO A 386 -1.99 -2.14 -12.02
CA PRO A 386 -0.69 -1.71 -11.53
C PRO A 386 0.09 -0.81 -12.51
N ALA A 387 -0.57 -0.22 -13.53
CA ALA A 387 0.09 0.63 -14.53
C ALA A 387 0.78 1.85 -13.89
N LEU A 388 0.10 2.51 -12.97
CA LEU A 388 0.64 3.67 -12.26
C LEU A 388 1.73 3.29 -11.25
N GLU A 389 1.88 2.00 -10.90
CA GLU A 389 3.03 1.49 -10.13
C GLU A 389 4.21 1.08 -11.05
N GLY A 390 4.06 1.24 -12.36
CA GLY A 390 5.08 0.92 -13.36
C GLY A 390 5.17 -0.56 -13.75
N SER A 391 4.28 -1.42 -13.27
CA SER A 391 4.40 -2.87 -13.48
C SER A 391 4.12 -3.30 -14.93
N THR A 392 3.12 -2.71 -15.58
CA THR A 392 2.73 -3.04 -16.96
C THR A 392 3.39 -2.14 -18.02
N ILE A 393 4.12 -1.13 -17.60
CA ILE A 393 4.84 -0.18 -18.48
C ILE A 393 6.19 -0.76 -18.89
N LYS A 394 6.56 -0.64 -20.17
CA LYS A 394 7.76 -1.26 -20.79
C LYS A 394 9.05 -0.93 -20.01
N TYR A 395 9.27 0.33 -19.66
CA TYR A 395 10.37 0.79 -18.83
C TYR A 395 9.89 1.31 -17.48
N GLY A 396 8.69 0.89 -17.05
CA GLY A 396 8.18 1.22 -15.74
C GLY A 396 8.97 0.49 -14.64
N MET A 397 9.15 1.18 -13.52
CA MET A 397 9.77 0.64 -12.32
C MET A 397 9.19 1.30 -11.07
N ARG A 398 9.39 0.68 -9.94
CA ARG A 398 9.02 1.27 -8.65
C ARG A 398 9.91 2.47 -8.33
N ALA A 399 9.47 3.32 -7.40
CA ALA A 399 10.24 4.48 -6.92
C ALA A 399 11.52 4.03 -6.19
N ALA A 400 12.64 3.99 -6.91
CA ALA A 400 13.95 3.59 -6.42
C ALA A 400 15.04 4.43 -7.11
N ASP A 401 16.29 4.31 -6.66
CA ASP A 401 17.43 5.02 -7.28
C ASP A 401 17.48 4.78 -8.81
N GLY A 402 17.59 5.86 -9.57
CA GLY A 402 17.58 5.83 -11.03
C GLY A 402 16.20 5.78 -11.69
N ALA A 403 15.10 5.78 -10.94
CA ALA A 403 13.76 5.96 -11.51
C ALA A 403 13.54 7.42 -11.91
N ILE A 404 13.05 7.67 -13.11
CA ILE A 404 12.60 8.99 -13.56
C ILE A 404 11.30 9.31 -12.80
N GLU A 405 11.30 10.37 -12.00
CA GLU A 405 10.21 10.78 -11.11
C GLU A 405 9.45 12.02 -11.57
N ASN A 406 10.09 12.86 -12.37
CA ASN A 406 9.50 14.09 -12.91
C ASN A 406 9.96 14.29 -14.34
N VAL A 407 9.06 14.74 -15.21
CA VAL A 407 9.33 14.95 -16.63
C VAL A 407 8.69 16.24 -17.12
N ASN A 408 9.42 16.96 -17.98
CA ASN A 408 8.90 18.10 -18.72
C ASN A 408 9.33 17.99 -20.19
N ILE A 409 8.40 18.18 -21.11
CA ILE A 409 8.64 18.13 -22.56
C ILE A 409 8.36 19.50 -23.16
N SER A 410 9.40 20.13 -23.68
CA SER A 410 9.27 21.46 -24.31
C SER A 410 8.45 21.39 -25.59
N ARG A 411 7.34 22.14 -25.63
CA ARG A 411 6.49 22.22 -26.80
C ARG A 411 7.26 22.77 -28.02
N GLY A 412 7.08 22.14 -29.16
CA GLY A 412 7.74 22.50 -30.43
C GLY A 412 9.12 21.85 -30.64
N SER A 413 10.05 21.96 -29.68
CA SER A 413 11.38 21.32 -29.81
C SER A 413 11.43 19.87 -29.34
N LEU A 414 10.42 19.40 -28.61
CA LEU A 414 10.33 18.11 -27.96
C LEU A 414 11.56 17.77 -27.08
N ASN A 415 12.25 18.80 -26.57
CA ASN A 415 13.34 18.61 -25.63
C ASN A 415 12.80 18.11 -24.30
N VAL A 416 13.34 16.98 -23.86
CA VAL A 416 12.96 16.34 -22.59
C VAL A 416 13.92 16.76 -21.48
N LYS A 417 13.35 17.24 -20.38
CA LYS A 417 14.04 17.42 -19.10
C LYS A 417 13.39 16.49 -18.09
N TYR A 418 14.18 15.84 -17.27
CA TYR A 418 13.68 14.94 -16.23
C TYR A 418 14.54 14.99 -14.97
N LYS A 419 13.98 14.53 -13.87
CA LYS A 419 14.69 14.22 -12.63
C LYS A 419 14.66 12.72 -12.38
N THR A 420 15.75 12.19 -11.80
CA THR A 420 15.79 10.81 -11.30
C THR A 420 15.92 10.79 -9.79
N ILE A 421 15.30 9.82 -9.16
CA ILE A 421 15.50 9.54 -7.73
C ILE A 421 16.98 9.24 -7.51
N GLY A 422 17.59 9.89 -6.51
CA GLY A 422 19.02 9.73 -6.20
C GLY A 422 19.98 10.44 -7.17
N GLY A 423 19.48 11.10 -8.22
CA GLY A 423 20.32 11.85 -9.18
C GLY A 423 21.20 10.97 -10.09
N SER A 424 20.98 9.67 -10.10
CA SER A 424 21.74 8.71 -10.91
C SER A 424 21.21 8.63 -12.34
N LYS A 425 21.97 7.98 -13.25
CA LYS A 425 21.53 7.75 -14.63
C LYS A 425 20.23 6.91 -14.63
N PRO A 426 19.25 7.22 -15.51
CA PRO A 426 17.96 6.56 -15.51
C PRO A 426 18.06 5.05 -15.80
N LEU A 427 17.25 4.32 -15.06
CA LEU A 427 17.01 2.88 -15.19
C LEU A 427 15.62 2.58 -15.77
N GLY A 428 14.65 3.45 -15.47
CA GLY A 428 13.25 3.33 -15.85
C GLY A 428 12.46 4.53 -15.37
N ILE A 429 11.13 4.40 -15.31
CA ILE A 429 10.19 5.48 -15.01
C ILE A 429 9.32 5.01 -13.85
N CYS A 430 9.27 5.74 -12.73
CA CYS A 430 8.32 5.43 -11.65
C CYS A 430 6.95 6.07 -11.94
N GLY A 431 5.97 5.75 -11.12
CA GLY A 431 4.60 6.14 -11.38
C GLY A 431 4.35 7.63 -11.52
N SER A 432 4.95 8.48 -10.67
CA SER A 432 4.86 9.94 -10.85
C SER A 432 5.41 10.38 -12.20
N GLY A 433 6.56 9.82 -12.61
CA GLY A 433 7.14 10.06 -13.91
C GLY A 433 6.27 9.57 -15.07
N ILE A 434 5.52 8.47 -14.89
CA ILE A 434 4.58 7.97 -15.92
C ILE A 434 3.43 8.96 -16.13
N ILE A 435 2.84 9.48 -15.06
CA ILE A 435 1.78 10.51 -15.12
C ILE A 435 2.32 11.76 -15.81
N ASP A 436 3.49 12.22 -15.41
CA ASP A 436 4.13 13.40 -15.98
C ASP A 436 4.39 13.23 -17.48
N VAL A 437 4.97 12.10 -17.89
CA VAL A 437 5.27 11.83 -19.30
C VAL A 437 3.99 11.89 -20.14
N VAL A 438 2.91 11.24 -19.75
CA VAL A 438 1.66 11.21 -20.53
C VAL A 438 1.05 12.62 -20.60
N ALA A 439 1.02 13.34 -19.49
CA ALA A 439 0.52 14.72 -19.45
C ALA A 439 1.37 15.65 -20.34
N GLU A 440 2.68 15.55 -20.26
CA GLU A 440 3.61 16.37 -21.05
C GLU A 440 3.58 16.01 -22.54
N MET A 441 3.40 14.73 -22.89
CA MET A 441 3.18 14.32 -24.27
C MET A 441 1.88 14.91 -24.85
N LEU A 442 0.82 15.00 -24.03
CA LEU A 442 -0.42 15.66 -24.43
C LEU A 442 -0.22 17.19 -24.59
N LYS A 443 0.37 17.84 -23.60
CA LYS A 443 0.65 19.29 -23.62
C LYS A 443 1.59 19.69 -24.77
N SER A 444 2.57 18.86 -25.11
CA SER A 444 3.50 19.10 -26.21
C SER A 444 2.98 18.67 -27.59
N ALA A 445 1.76 18.15 -27.65
CA ALA A 445 1.11 17.64 -28.85
C ALA A 445 1.84 16.43 -29.51
N VAL A 446 2.60 15.67 -28.74
CA VAL A 446 3.17 14.38 -29.18
C VAL A 446 2.06 13.34 -29.31
N ILE A 447 1.08 13.37 -28.41
CA ILE A 447 -0.16 12.57 -28.50
C ILE A 447 -1.36 13.48 -28.70
N ASP A 448 -2.43 12.92 -29.24
CA ASP A 448 -3.74 13.56 -29.27
C ASP A 448 -4.59 13.15 -28.05
N VAL A 449 -5.79 13.70 -27.95
CA VAL A 449 -6.73 13.39 -26.85
C VAL A 449 -7.18 11.92 -26.81
N THR A 450 -6.98 11.15 -27.88
CA THR A 450 -7.27 9.72 -27.89
C THR A 450 -6.10 8.88 -27.39
N GLY A 451 -4.97 9.52 -27.08
CA GLY A 451 -3.72 8.86 -26.66
C GLY A 451 -2.88 8.34 -27.85
N LYS A 452 -3.27 8.66 -29.09
CA LYS A 452 -2.50 8.23 -30.26
C LYS A 452 -1.26 9.12 -30.46
N ILE A 453 -0.08 8.50 -30.61
CA ILE A 453 1.17 9.20 -31.00
C ILE A 453 1.02 9.70 -32.43
N ARG A 454 1.38 10.96 -32.68
CA ARG A 454 1.25 11.61 -33.99
C ARG A 454 2.39 11.19 -34.93
N GLU A 455 2.10 10.31 -35.85
CA GLU A 455 3.04 9.72 -36.82
C GLU A 455 3.85 10.76 -37.59
N ARG A 456 3.22 11.87 -38.02
CA ARG A 456 3.91 12.97 -38.75
C ARG A 456 5.13 13.55 -38.01
N LEU A 457 5.23 13.35 -36.70
CA LEU A 457 6.38 13.81 -35.92
C LEU A 457 7.64 12.95 -36.12
N GLU A 458 7.55 11.78 -36.76
CA GLU A 458 8.69 10.95 -37.11
C GLU A 458 9.62 11.70 -38.13
N ASP A 459 9.00 12.37 -39.10
CA ASP A 459 9.76 13.16 -40.11
C ASP A 459 10.31 14.48 -39.53
N GLU A 460 9.70 14.99 -38.43
CA GLU A 460 10.04 16.28 -37.86
C GLU A 460 10.99 16.16 -36.65
N ASN A 461 11.06 14.99 -36.00
CA ASN A 461 11.80 14.81 -34.76
C ASN A 461 12.18 13.35 -34.48
N ASP A 462 13.47 13.11 -34.24
CA ASP A 462 14.06 11.78 -33.98
C ASP A 462 13.49 11.07 -32.74
N ARG A 463 12.75 11.77 -31.89
CA ARG A 463 12.16 11.16 -30.67
C ARG A 463 10.89 10.37 -30.93
N VAL A 464 10.20 10.64 -32.03
CA VAL A 464 9.05 9.84 -32.48
C VAL A 464 9.55 8.91 -33.58
N ARG A 465 9.32 7.62 -33.41
CA ARG A 465 9.75 6.60 -34.39
C ARG A 465 8.83 5.38 -34.34
N GLU A 466 8.89 4.59 -35.39
CA GLU A 466 8.22 3.28 -35.41
C GLU A 466 8.97 2.30 -34.48
N GLY A 467 8.21 1.57 -33.65
CA GLY A 467 8.66 0.55 -32.70
C GLY A 467 8.03 -0.81 -33.00
N ASP A 468 8.28 -1.81 -32.13
CA ASP A 468 7.81 -3.20 -32.34
C ASP A 468 6.27 -3.34 -32.41
N HIS A 469 5.53 -2.40 -31.80
CA HIS A 469 4.07 -2.42 -31.67
C HIS A 469 3.43 -1.07 -31.97
N GLY A 470 3.84 -0.41 -33.03
CA GLY A 470 3.42 0.93 -33.42
C GLY A 470 4.40 2.01 -32.97
N TYR A 471 3.99 3.27 -33.03
CA TYR A 471 4.86 4.39 -32.70
C TYR A 471 5.25 4.43 -31.22
N GLU A 472 6.49 4.85 -30.94
CA GLU A 472 7.02 5.08 -29.60
C GLU A 472 7.71 6.46 -29.53
N PHE A 473 7.72 7.05 -28.31
CA PHE A 473 8.42 8.30 -28.02
C PHE A 473 9.66 8.03 -27.18
N VAL A 474 10.83 8.47 -27.65
CA VAL A 474 12.11 8.31 -26.94
C VAL A 474 12.22 9.37 -25.85
N LEU A 475 12.12 8.94 -24.59
CA LEU A 475 12.29 9.79 -23.42
C LEU A 475 13.78 10.06 -23.14
N GLU A 476 14.62 9.01 -23.15
CA GLU A 476 16.07 9.17 -23.01
C GLU A 476 16.84 8.12 -23.84
N TRP A 477 17.95 8.57 -24.41
CA TRP A 477 18.78 7.77 -25.28
C TRP A 477 19.72 6.81 -24.56
N ALA A 478 20.01 5.63 -25.15
CA ALA A 478 20.82 4.55 -24.58
C ALA A 478 22.16 5.01 -23.98
N ARG A 479 22.83 5.96 -24.60
CA ARG A 479 24.13 6.51 -24.16
C ARG A 479 24.05 7.21 -22.80
N ARG A 480 22.85 7.69 -22.40
CA ARG A 480 22.65 8.41 -21.14
C ARG A 480 21.99 7.54 -20.07
N THR A 481 21.42 6.39 -20.43
CA THR A 481 20.79 5.46 -19.50
C THR A 481 21.80 4.52 -18.84
N LYS A 482 21.46 3.98 -17.68
CA LYS A 482 22.25 2.97 -16.98
C LYS A 482 22.07 1.57 -17.59
N ILE A 483 20.90 1.33 -18.20
CA ILE A 483 20.55 0.07 -18.87
C ILE A 483 21.13 -0.05 -20.28
N LYS A 484 21.78 1.00 -20.82
CA LYS A 484 22.35 1.06 -22.17
C LYS A 484 21.33 0.73 -23.29
N LYS A 485 20.06 1.05 -23.04
CA LYS A 485 18.94 0.99 -23.98
C LYS A 485 18.20 2.32 -23.94
N ASP A 486 17.55 2.69 -25.05
CA ASP A 486 16.66 3.84 -25.06
C ASP A 486 15.49 3.57 -24.10
N ILE A 487 15.14 4.55 -23.26
CA ILE A 487 13.92 4.53 -22.48
C ILE A 487 12.85 5.20 -23.32
N VAL A 488 11.80 4.45 -23.65
CA VAL A 488 10.72 4.89 -24.53
C VAL A 488 9.36 4.74 -23.87
N ILE A 489 8.39 5.51 -24.33
CA ILE A 489 6.96 5.33 -24.07
C ILE A 489 6.32 4.81 -25.35
N THR A 490 5.67 3.67 -25.24
CA THR A 490 5.00 2.99 -26.36
C THR A 490 3.50 3.31 -26.37
N SER A 491 2.84 3.06 -27.52
CA SER A 491 1.38 3.14 -27.61
C SER A 491 0.67 2.20 -26.61
N ASN A 492 1.30 1.05 -26.27
CA ASN A 492 0.76 0.14 -25.27
C ASN A 492 0.86 0.71 -23.85
N ASP A 493 1.97 1.38 -23.51
CA ASP A 493 2.13 2.06 -22.22
C ASP A 493 1.07 3.16 -22.04
N LEU A 494 0.80 3.94 -23.09
CA LEU A 494 -0.26 4.96 -23.08
C LEU A 494 -1.63 4.33 -22.82
N ARG A 495 -1.91 3.18 -23.45
CA ARG A 495 -3.15 2.44 -23.25
C ARG A 495 -3.32 1.96 -21.80
N GLU A 496 -2.26 1.44 -21.20
CA GLU A 496 -2.28 1.01 -19.79
C GLU A 496 -2.59 2.18 -18.84
N VAL A 497 -2.00 3.36 -19.07
CA VAL A 497 -2.30 4.56 -18.29
C VAL A 497 -3.74 5.03 -18.50
N GLN A 498 -4.24 4.99 -19.75
CA GLN A 498 -5.64 5.33 -20.05
C GLN A 498 -6.61 4.40 -19.30
N LEU A 499 -6.35 3.10 -19.27
CA LEU A 499 -7.20 2.15 -18.53
C LEU A 499 -7.22 2.46 -17.03
N ALA A 500 -6.04 2.67 -16.43
CA ALA A 500 -5.92 2.95 -15.00
C ALA A 500 -6.66 4.24 -14.60
N LYS A 501 -6.39 5.35 -15.29
CA LYS A 501 -7.01 6.64 -14.97
C LYS A 501 -8.51 6.65 -15.25
N SER A 502 -8.98 5.89 -16.26
CA SER A 502 -10.41 5.81 -16.60
C SER A 502 -11.21 5.12 -15.51
N ALA A 503 -10.67 4.07 -14.90
CA ALA A 503 -11.32 3.41 -13.78
C ALA A 503 -11.52 4.36 -12.60
N MET A 504 -10.47 5.15 -12.26
CA MET A 504 -10.53 6.12 -11.16
C MET A 504 -11.51 7.27 -11.46
N TYR A 505 -11.45 7.85 -12.65
CA TYR A 505 -12.36 8.93 -13.04
C TYR A 505 -13.81 8.47 -13.06
N ALA A 506 -14.09 7.30 -13.65
CA ALA A 506 -15.44 6.74 -13.71
C ALA A 506 -15.99 6.48 -12.29
N GLY A 507 -15.15 5.97 -11.37
CA GLY A 507 -15.52 5.84 -9.97
C GLY A 507 -15.92 7.18 -9.35
N ALA A 508 -15.08 8.21 -9.48
CA ALA A 508 -15.38 9.55 -8.97
C ALA A 508 -16.64 10.15 -9.59
N SER A 509 -16.83 10.00 -10.91
CA SER A 509 -18.02 10.47 -11.64
C SER A 509 -19.30 9.82 -11.12
N ILE A 510 -19.30 8.51 -10.93
CA ILE A 510 -20.43 7.77 -10.36
C ILE A 510 -20.76 8.24 -8.95
N LEU A 511 -19.73 8.43 -8.09
CA LEU A 511 -19.96 8.93 -6.74
C LEU A 511 -20.55 10.36 -6.75
N MET A 512 -20.09 11.22 -7.65
CA MET A 512 -20.69 12.55 -7.85
C MET A 512 -22.17 12.44 -8.27
N GLY A 513 -22.49 11.54 -9.19
CA GLY A 513 -23.88 11.26 -9.59
C GLY A 513 -24.76 10.80 -8.42
N HIS A 514 -24.25 9.90 -7.57
CA HIS A 514 -24.96 9.45 -6.36
C HIS A 514 -25.19 10.57 -5.33
N LYS A 515 -24.29 11.55 -5.25
CA LYS A 515 -24.42 12.72 -4.37
C LYS A 515 -25.22 13.85 -5.04
N GLY A 516 -25.54 13.74 -6.35
CA GLY A 516 -26.25 14.76 -7.12
C GLY A 516 -25.46 16.05 -7.29
N ILE A 517 -24.12 15.97 -7.34
CA ILE A 517 -23.21 17.11 -7.46
C ILE A 517 -22.35 17.04 -8.72
N THR A 518 -21.71 18.15 -9.05
CA THR A 518 -20.70 18.28 -10.09
C THR A 518 -19.33 18.56 -9.46
N ALA A 519 -18.27 18.52 -10.26
CA ALA A 519 -16.90 18.85 -9.79
C ALA A 519 -16.78 20.26 -9.16
N LYS A 520 -17.66 21.21 -9.53
CA LYS A 520 -17.67 22.58 -8.99
C LYS A 520 -18.03 22.64 -7.51
N GLU A 521 -18.80 21.67 -7.04
CA GLU A 521 -19.29 21.59 -5.66
C GLU A 521 -18.33 20.80 -4.75
N ILE A 522 -17.22 20.29 -5.29
CA ILE A 522 -16.16 19.69 -4.50
C ILE A 522 -15.35 20.82 -3.87
N ASP A 523 -15.26 20.83 -2.53
CA ASP A 523 -14.52 21.84 -1.77
C ASP A 523 -13.04 21.47 -1.62
N ARG A 524 -12.72 20.18 -1.50
CA ARG A 524 -11.34 19.68 -1.44
C ARG A 524 -11.19 18.30 -2.08
N VAL A 525 -10.01 18.07 -2.68
CA VAL A 525 -9.58 16.77 -3.18
C VAL A 525 -8.36 16.34 -2.39
N LEU A 526 -8.38 15.12 -1.84
CA LEU A 526 -7.30 14.54 -1.07
C LEU A 526 -6.73 13.34 -1.83
N ILE A 527 -5.41 13.36 -2.06
CA ILE A 527 -4.72 12.25 -2.73
C ILE A 527 -3.91 11.50 -1.68
N ALA A 528 -4.34 10.29 -1.35
CA ALA A 528 -3.70 9.40 -0.40
C ALA A 528 -2.79 8.38 -1.10
N GLY A 529 -2.07 7.60 -0.31
CA GLY A 529 -1.16 6.55 -0.76
C GLY A 529 0.26 7.04 -1.02
N ALA A 530 1.15 6.08 -1.24
CA ALA A 530 2.57 6.35 -1.50
C ALA A 530 2.80 7.21 -2.74
N PHE A 531 1.89 7.14 -3.67
CA PHE A 531 1.85 7.93 -4.91
C PHE A 531 1.55 9.41 -4.67
N GLY A 532 0.60 9.70 -3.77
CA GLY A 532 0.05 11.05 -3.60
C GLY A 532 1.09 12.12 -3.31
N ASN A 533 2.19 11.79 -2.62
CA ASN A 533 3.24 12.75 -2.26
C ASN A 533 4.17 13.14 -3.42
N TYR A 534 4.18 12.37 -4.49
CA TYR A 534 5.13 12.54 -5.60
C TYR A 534 4.45 12.89 -6.93
N ILE A 535 3.11 12.82 -6.99
CA ILE A 535 2.33 13.16 -8.17
C ILE A 535 2.31 14.67 -8.37
N ASP A 536 2.61 15.13 -9.58
CA ASP A 536 2.26 16.48 -10.01
C ASP A 536 0.73 16.54 -10.21
N VAL A 537 0.08 17.34 -9.37
CA VAL A 537 -1.40 17.46 -9.33
C VAL A 537 -1.95 17.99 -10.64
N GLU A 538 -1.27 18.95 -11.27
CA GLU A 538 -1.68 19.52 -12.55
C GLU A 538 -1.58 18.48 -13.69
N ASN A 539 -0.51 17.68 -13.69
CA ASN A 539 -0.31 16.60 -14.63
C ASN A 539 -1.34 15.48 -14.44
N ALA A 540 -1.63 15.10 -13.19
CA ALA A 540 -2.67 14.13 -12.89
C ALA A 540 -4.07 14.59 -13.38
N MET A 541 -4.40 15.86 -13.20
CA MET A 541 -5.63 16.46 -13.73
C MET A 541 -5.59 16.55 -15.26
N THR A 542 -4.44 16.86 -15.85
CA THR A 542 -4.27 16.94 -17.31
C THR A 542 -4.55 15.61 -18.01
N ILE A 543 -4.23 14.50 -17.40
CA ILE A 543 -4.59 13.18 -17.95
C ILE A 543 -6.02 12.76 -17.60
N GLY A 544 -6.71 13.48 -16.71
CA GLY A 544 -8.06 13.15 -16.24
C GLY A 544 -8.08 12.02 -15.22
N LEU A 545 -7.14 11.99 -14.27
CA LEU A 545 -7.12 11.01 -13.19
C LEU A 545 -8.28 11.24 -12.20
N PHE A 546 -8.66 12.49 -12.00
CA PHE A 546 -9.78 12.94 -11.19
C PHE A 546 -10.46 14.18 -11.82
N PRO A 547 -11.67 14.57 -11.37
CA PRO A 547 -12.40 15.71 -11.92
C PRO A 547 -11.62 17.03 -11.82
N GLU A 548 -11.86 17.94 -12.80
CA GLU A 548 -11.22 19.25 -12.80
C GLU A 548 -11.72 20.12 -11.64
N VAL A 549 -10.81 20.51 -10.77
CA VAL A 549 -11.03 21.44 -9.65
C VAL A 549 -9.89 22.47 -9.60
N PRO A 550 -10.06 23.62 -8.95
CA PRO A 550 -8.94 24.53 -8.66
C PRO A 550 -7.79 23.80 -7.95
N LEU A 551 -6.56 24.06 -8.37
CA LEU A 551 -5.37 23.35 -7.86
C LEU A 551 -5.14 23.56 -6.35
N ASP A 552 -5.55 24.70 -5.80
CA ASP A 552 -5.47 25.03 -4.37
C ASP A 552 -6.41 24.15 -3.50
N LYS A 553 -7.42 23.54 -4.10
CA LYS A 553 -8.30 22.58 -3.44
C LYS A 553 -7.70 21.16 -3.35
N VAL A 554 -6.64 20.88 -4.07
CA VAL A 554 -6.03 19.53 -4.11
C VAL A 554 -4.84 19.45 -3.15
N LYS A 555 -4.86 18.44 -2.27
CA LYS A 555 -3.80 18.21 -1.28
C LYS A 555 -3.38 16.75 -1.26
N SER A 556 -2.07 16.52 -1.18
CA SER A 556 -1.54 15.20 -0.86
C SER A 556 -1.59 14.99 0.65
N VAL A 557 -2.04 13.80 1.08
CA VAL A 557 -2.14 13.42 2.50
C VAL A 557 -1.23 12.24 2.87
N GLY A 558 -0.43 11.76 1.93
CA GLY A 558 0.56 10.71 2.16
C GLY A 558 -0.04 9.38 2.59
N ASN A 559 0.63 8.68 3.53
CA ASN A 559 0.07 7.44 4.10
C ASN A 559 -1.03 7.77 5.13
N ALA A 560 -2.19 8.16 4.62
CA ALA A 560 -3.36 8.49 5.45
C ALA A 560 -3.95 7.25 6.13
N ALA A 561 -3.87 6.07 5.51
CA ALA A 561 -4.28 4.79 6.11
C ALA A 561 -3.48 4.48 7.37
N GLY A 562 -2.15 4.53 7.29
CA GLY A 562 -1.27 4.36 8.45
C GLY A 562 -1.46 5.46 9.50
N THR A 563 -1.79 6.69 9.09
CA THR A 563 -2.14 7.77 10.03
C THR A 563 -3.45 7.45 10.77
N GLY A 564 -4.47 6.92 10.08
CA GLY A 564 -5.72 6.48 10.71
C GLY A 564 -5.48 5.36 11.74
N ALA A 565 -4.65 4.38 11.42
CA ALA A 565 -4.25 3.34 12.37
C ALA A 565 -3.57 3.92 13.62
N ARG A 566 -2.66 4.91 13.46
CA ARG A 566 -2.02 5.61 14.59
C ARG A 566 -3.03 6.37 15.45
N MET A 567 -3.96 7.09 14.82
CA MET A 567 -5.01 7.81 15.55
C MET A 567 -5.90 6.88 16.34
N SER A 568 -6.30 5.75 15.75
CA SER A 568 -7.08 4.70 16.43
C SER A 568 -6.32 4.11 17.62
N LEU A 569 -4.99 3.99 17.53
CA LEU A 569 -4.16 3.47 18.62
C LEU A 569 -4.08 4.42 19.83
N ILE A 570 -3.95 5.73 19.57
CA ILE A 570 -3.68 6.72 20.63
C ILE A 570 -4.92 7.47 21.13
N SER A 571 -6.10 7.21 20.56
CA SER A 571 -7.33 7.92 20.94
C SER A 571 -8.55 7.02 20.95
N GLY A 572 -9.15 6.87 22.13
CA GLY A 572 -10.42 6.17 22.32
C GLY A 572 -11.56 6.84 21.56
N VAL A 573 -11.56 8.17 21.46
CA VAL A 573 -12.54 8.93 20.67
C VAL A 573 -12.47 8.53 19.19
N LYS A 574 -11.26 8.46 18.63
CA LYS A 574 -11.06 8.04 17.23
C LYS A 574 -11.51 6.59 17.01
N ARG A 575 -11.40 5.74 18.03
CA ARG A 575 -11.89 4.35 17.99
C ARG A 575 -13.41 4.26 17.94
N GLU A 576 -14.12 5.15 18.62
CA GLU A 576 -15.59 5.22 18.51
C GLU A 576 -16.03 5.79 17.15
N GLU A 577 -15.29 6.77 16.60
CA GLU A 577 -15.55 7.33 15.26
C GLU A 577 -15.51 6.28 14.14
N GLU A 578 -14.76 5.18 14.28
CA GLU A 578 -14.74 4.08 13.30
C GLU A 578 -16.14 3.52 13.02
N ARG A 579 -16.97 3.39 14.05
CA ARG A 579 -18.35 2.92 13.93
C ARG A 579 -19.26 3.97 13.29
N GLU A 580 -19.10 5.23 13.71
CA GLU A 580 -19.85 6.34 13.12
C GLU A 580 -19.57 6.49 11.62
N ILE A 581 -18.32 6.27 11.18
CA ILE A 581 -17.95 6.29 9.77
C ILE A 581 -18.72 5.23 9.01
N LEU A 582 -18.76 3.98 9.51
CA LEU A 582 -19.50 2.89 8.85
C LEU A 582 -20.98 3.18 8.70
N GLU A 583 -21.61 3.80 9.70
CA GLU A 583 -23.04 4.15 9.67
C GLU A 583 -23.35 5.24 8.62
N LYS A 584 -22.40 6.13 8.35
CA LYS A 584 -22.53 7.24 7.38
C LYS A 584 -22.00 6.92 5.99
N LEU A 585 -21.30 5.80 5.81
CA LEU A 585 -20.60 5.44 4.58
C LEU A 585 -21.38 4.38 3.80
N ARG A 586 -21.75 4.72 2.57
CA ARG A 586 -22.42 3.79 1.65
C ARG A 586 -21.44 3.36 0.55
N TYR A 587 -21.24 2.05 0.45
CA TYR A 587 -20.46 1.45 -0.65
C TYR A 587 -21.28 1.36 -1.94
N ILE A 588 -20.68 1.70 -3.07
CA ILE A 588 -21.23 1.60 -4.42
C ILE A 588 -20.40 0.58 -5.20
N GLU A 589 -21.06 -0.49 -5.65
CA GLU A 589 -20.41 -1.53 -6.46
C GLU A 589 -20.35 -1.08 -7.93
N LEU A 590 -19.13 -0.77 -8.41
CA LEU A 590 -18.93 -0.28 -9.78
C LEU A 590 -19.18 -1.36 -10.84
N ALA A 591 -18.84 -2.62 -10.55
CA ALA A 591 -18.93 -3.71 -11.52
C ALA A 591 -20.37 -3.98 -12.01
N THR A 592 -21.36 -3.64 -11.19
CA THR A 592 -22.79 -3.81 -11.50
C THR A 592 -23.53 -2.49 -11.74
N HIS A 593 -22.81 -1.36 -11.76
CA HIS A 593 -23.42 -0.05 -11.95
C HIS A 593 -23.72 0.20 -13.43
N ASP A 594 -24.95 0.53 -13.74
CA ASP A 594 -25.48 0.63 -15.13
C ASP A 594 -24.68 1.60 -16.02
N THR A 595 -24.18 2.70 -15.47
CA THR A 595 -23.43 3.72 -16.23
C THR A 595 -21.92 3.54 -16.21
N PHE A 596 -21.38 2.56 -15.46
CA PHE A 596 -19.93 2.42 -15.29
C PHE A 596 -19.18 2.25 -16.61
N GLN A 597 -19.72 1.40 -17.50
CA GLN A 597 -19.09 1.13 -18.79
C GLN A 597 -19.02 2.37 -19.67
N ASP A 598 -20.08 3.17 -19.70
CA ASP A 598 -20.15 4.40 -20.50
C ASP A 598 -19.21 5.48 -19.97
N GLU A 599 -19.18 5.67 -18.64
CA GLU A 599 -18.26 6.59 -17.97
C GLU A 599 -16.81 6.16 -18.20
N PHE A 600 -16.50 4.87 -18.03
CA PHE A 600 -15.18 4.32 -18.25
C PHE A 600 -14.69 4.56 -19.69
N VAL A 601 -15.52 4.26 -20.70
CA VAL A 601 -15.18 4.47 -22.11
C VAL A 601 -15.00 5.95 -22.43
N SER A 602 -15.85 6.81 -21.86
CA SER A 602 -15.73 8.26 -22.04
C SER A 602 -14.46 8.82 -21.41
N ALA A 603 -14.07 8.27 -20.27
CA ALA A 603 -12.84 8.62 -19.58
C ALA A 603 -11.58 8.06 -20.27
N MET A 604 -11.65 7.17 -21.26
CA MET A 604 -10.45 6.68 -21.98
C MET A 604 -9.71 7.78 -22.74
N ASN A 605 -10.39 8.86 -23.11
CA ASN A 605 -9.74 10.03 -23.70
C ASN A 605 -8.93 10.81 -22.62
N LEU A 606 -7.99 11.61 -23.06
CA LEU A 606 -7.13 12.44 -22.23
C LEU A 606 -7.52 13.93 -22.38
N PRO A 607 -8.04 14.59 -21.36
CA PRO A 607 -8.48 14.06 -20.06
C PRO A 607 -9.80 13.27 -20.13
N HIS A 608 -10.72 13.62 -21.02
CA HIS A 608 -12.04 13.02 -21.13
C HIS A 608 -12.61 13.21 -22.55
N LYS A 609 -13.57 12.38 -22.97
CA LYS A 609 -14.27 12.54 -24.26
C LYS A 609 -15.05 13.87 -24.32
N ASP A 610 -15.74 14.21 -23.25
CA ASP A 610 -16.33 15.52 -23.08
C ASP A 610 -15.28 16.47 -22.48
N ILE A 611 -14.64 17.24 -23.35
CA ILE A 611 -13.60 18.21 -22.98
C ILE A 611 -14.14 19.41 -22.19
N SER A 612 -15.46 19.64 -22.19
CA SER A 612 -16.08 20.75 -21.43
C SER A 612 -15.96 20.54 -19.92
N LEU A 613 -15.81 19.28 -19.47
CA LEU A 613 -15.56 18.92 -18.08
C LEU A 613 -14.14 19.31 -17.60
N PHE A 614 -13.24 19.65 -18.54
CA PHE A 614 -11.85 20.01 -18.29
C PHE A 614 -11.46 21.30 -19.03
N SER A 615 -12.31 22.31 -18.93
CA SER A 615 -12.21 23.53 -19.74
C SER A 615 -10.92 24.33 -19.47
N GLU A 616 -10.47 24.43 -18.23
CA GLU A 616 -9.24 25.15 -17.89
C GLU A 616 -7.98 24.34 -18.26
N THR A 617 -8.02 23.04 -18.07
CA THR A 617 -6.95 22.12 -18.49
C THR A 617 -6.78 22.18 -20.02
N MET A 618 -7.87 22.13 -20.78
CA MET A 618 -7.80 22.13 -22.23
C MET A 618 -7.36 23.48 -22.83
N LYS A 619 -7.63 24.61 -22.15
CA LYS A 619 -7.02 25.90 -22.53
C LYS A 619 -5.49 25.85 -22.49
N LYS A 620 -4.91 25.18 -21.48
CA LYS A 620 -3.45 25.02 -21.37
C LYS A 620 -2.91 24.05 -22.42
N VAL A 621 -3.61 22.93 -22.66
CA VAL A 621 -3.24 21.94 -23.67
C VAL A 621 -3.24 22.56 -25.08
N TYR A 622 -4.21 23.40 -25.41
CA TYR A 622 -4.33 24.04 -26.73
C TYR A 622 -3.72 25.46 -26.80
N ALA A 623 -3.06 25.93 -25.75
CA ALA A 623 -2.40 27.24 -25.78
C ALA A 623 -1.46 27.34 -27.01
N PRO A 624 -1.42 28.48 -27.72
CA PRO A 624 -0.54 28.62 -28.88
C PRO A 624 0.94 28.48 -28.47
N ILE A 625 1.74 27.88 -29.34
CA ILE A 625 3.19 27.76 -29.14
C ILE A 625 3.75 29.18 -29.11
N PRO A 626 4.52 29.59 -28.06
CA PRO A 626 5.17 30.90 -28.09
C PRO A 626 6.10 30.97 -29.30
N VAL A 627 5.80 31.86 -30.23
CA VAL A 627 6.70 32.13 -31.36
C VAL A 627 7.97 32.77 -30.76
N LYS A 628 9.09 32.08 -30.80
CA LYS A 628 10.36 32.69 -30.48
C LYS A 628 10.59 33.79 -31.53
N ASN A 629 10.40 35.05 -31.14
CA ASN A 629 10.93 36.18 -31.90
C ASN A 629 12.46 36.01 -31.93
N ASN A 630 12.98 35.48 -33.01
CA ASN A 630 14.40 35.57 -33.33
C ASN A 630 14.71 37.06 -33.50
N ARG A 631 15.19 37.69 -32.43
CA ARG A 631 15.94 38.96 -32.52
C ARG A 631 17.43 38.65 -32.36
#